data_01e5c5ce3fc4342b01955c2b22668112
#
_entry.id   01e5c5ce3fc4342b01955c2b22668112
#
_cell.length_a   1.000
_cell.length_b   1.000
_cell.length_c   1.000
_cell.angle_alpha   90.00
_cell.angle_beta   90.00
_cell.angle_gamma   90.00
#
_symmetry.space_group_name_H-M   'P 1'
#
loop_
_entity.id
_entity.type
_entity.pdbx_description
1 polymer ?
#
loop_
_entity_poly.entity_id
_entity_poly.type
_entity_poly.pdbx_seq_one_letter_code
_entity_poly.pdbx_strand_id
1 'polypeptide(L)'
;MNYVAGVDRRQNIAIIGAGLAGLACATQLAAQGHHITLYDKARGPGGRMSTRRFATPCGDAVADHGAQYFTARDADFQSEVANWAAHNVVARWPDIADDVWIGTPSMNAIIRHLAAPFDVQWNCRAEALVRHADGWTISGLPDCTVYDTVILAIPSEQAITFLAQHDFDMARTAMRARFQPCWTVLLAFEERLATDQSILRDHGPIGWAAREADKPGR
;
A
#
# COMPACT_ATOMS: atom_id res chain seq x y z
N MET A 1 4.74 30.31 -10.04
CA MET A 1 4.89 29.74 -8.70
C MET A 1 6.38 29.62 -8.44
N ASN A 2 6.95 30.51 -7.63
CA ASN A 2 8.39 30.49 -7.35
C ASN A 2 8.71 29.37 -6.40
N TYR A 3 9.37 28.34 -6.89
CA TYR A 3 10.06 27.36 -6.06
C TYR A 3 11.22 28.10 -5.38
N VAL A 4 11.09 28.37 -4.10
CA VAL A 4 12.20 28.80 -3.27
C VAL A 4 13.09 27.58 -3.05
N ALA A 5 14.14 27.49 -3.84
CA ALA A 5 15.26 26.61 -3.54
C ALA A 5 15.93 27.15 -2.27
N GLY A 6 15.88 26.40 -1.21
CA GLY A 6 16.56 26.73 0.03
C GLY A 6 15.75 26.33 1.25
N VAL A 7 15.96 25.13 1.72
CA VAL A 7 16.32 24.86 3.11
C VAL A 7 16.70 23.38 3.21
N ASP A 8 17.95 23.12 3.34
CA ASP A 8 18.57 21.89 3.82
C ASP A 8 18.24 21.70 5.33
N ARG A 9 16.98 21.96 5.70
CA ARG A 9 16.49 21.83 7.06
C ARG A 9 15.76 20.49 7.20
N ARG A 10 16.32 19.63 8.04
CA ARG A 10 15.63 18.42 8.49
C ARG A 10 14.23 18.79 8.98
N GLN A 11 13.21 18.18 8.35
CA GLN A 11 11.80 18.39 8.69
C GLN A 11 11.26 17.19 9.46
N ASN A 12 10.26 17.46 10.30
CA ASN A 12 9.41 16.45 10.93
C ASN A 12 8.16 16.26 10.05
N ILE A 13 8.04 15.10 9.39
CA ILE A 13 7.02 14.83 8.38
C ILE A 13 6.10 13.70 8.83
N ALA A 14 4.81 13.95 8.83
CA ALA A 14 3.81 12.89 8.99
C ALA A 14 3.34 12.38 7.63
N ILE A 15 3.22 11.07 7.47
CA ILE A 15 2.62 10.43 6.30
C ILE A 15 1.38 9.65 6.73
N ILE A 16 0.21 10.02 6.22
CA ILE A 16 -1.04 9.32 6.47
C ILE A 16 -1.27 8.30 5.37
N GLY A 17 -1.18 7.01 5.73
CA GLY A 17 -1.24 5.85 4.85
C GLY A 17 0.11 5.17 4.67
N ALA A 18 0.29 3.98 5.28
CA ALA A 18 1.47 3.14 5.17
C ALA A 18 1.29 2.02 4.13
N GLY A 19 0.66 2.34 3.00
CA GLY A 19 0.66 1.52 1.80
C GLY A 19 1.93 1.73 0.96
N LEU A 20 1.99 1.11 -0.23
CA LEU A 20 3.16 1.18 -1.11
C LEU A 20 3.62 2.62 -1.38
N ALA A 21 2.70 3.52 -1.70
CA ALA A 21 3.03 4.92 -2.01
C ALA A 21 3.58 5.67 -0.79
N GLY A 22 2.96 5.51 0.39
CA GLY A 22 3.42 6.16 1.61
C GLY A 22 4.79 5.67 2.05
N LEU A 23 5.03 4.36 1.97
CA LEU A 23 6.31 3.76 2.34
C LEU A 23 7.44 4.11 1.35
N ALA A 24 7.16 4.12 0.03
CA ALA A 24 8.11 4.58 -0.96
C ALA A 24 8.49 6.06 -0.76
N CYS A 25 7.49 6.91 -0.47
CA CYS A 25 7.72 8.31 -0.11
C CYS A 25 8.56 8.44 1.17
N ALA A 26 8.25 7.67 2.22
CA ALA A 26 9.00 7.65 3.47
C ALA A 26 10.46 7.27 3.25
N THR A 27 10.73 6.25 2.44
CA THR A 27 12.09 5.81 2.11
C THR A 27 12.90 6.94 1.46
N GLN A 28 12.32 7.62 0.48
CA GLN A 28 13.00 8.72 -0.22
C GLN A 28 13.26 9.92 0.70
N LEU A 29 12.30 10.31 1.51
CA LEU A 29 12.44 11.44 2.43
C LEU A 29 13.39 11.14 3.59
N ALA A 30 13.37 9.93 4.11
CA ALA A 30 14.32 9.49 5.15
C ALA A 30 15.76 9.50 4.62
N ALA A 31 15.99 9.08 3.36
CA ALA A 31 17.30 9.15 2.72
C ALA A 31 17.81 10.59 2.55
N GLN A 32 16.90 11.58 2.50
CA GLN A 32 17.23 13.01 2.51
C GLN A 32 17.44 13.58 3.92
N GLY A 33 17.35 12.74 4.95
CA GLY A 33 17.61 13.12 6.33
C GLY A 33 16.40 13.69 7.09
N HIS A 34 15.19 13.62 6.53
CA HIS A 34 13.98 14.01 7.22
C HIS A 34 13.57 13.01 8.30
N HIS A 35 12.87 13.48 9.32
CA HIS A 35 12.28 12.63 10.35
C HIS A 35 10.85 12.27 9.94
N ILE A 36 10.56 10.96 9.79
CA ILE A 36 9.30 10.47 9.23
C ILE A 36 8.53 9.69 10.29
N THR A 37 7.25 10.03 10.43
CA THR A 37 6.28 9.23 11.19
C THR A 37 5.16 8.80 10.24
N LEU A 38 4.86 7.51 10.20
CA LEU A 38 3.77 6.97 9.39
C LEU A 38 2.58 6.56 10.27
N TYR A 39 1.40 6.89 9.81
CA TYR A 39 0.13 6.52 10.47
C TYR A 39 -0.74 5.73 9.50
N ASP A 40 -1.27 4.61 9.95
CA ASP A 40 -2.24 3.83 9.16
C ASP A 40 -3.39 3.33 10.05
N LYS A 41 -4.60 3.45 9.52
CA LYS A 41 -5.82 2.96 10.20
C LYS A 41 -5.94 1.44 10.23
N ALA A 42 -5.19 0.73 9.39
CA ALA A 42 -5.18 -0.72 9.36
C ALA A 42 -4.41 -1.30 10.56
N ARG A 43 -4.72 -2.54 10.92
CA ARG A 43 -4.05 -3.27 12.00
C ARG A 43 -2.65 -3.75 11.64
N GLY A 44 -2.23 -3.57 10.40
CA GLY A 44 -0.92 -3.99 9.91
C GLY A 44 -0.73 -3.80 8.41
N PRO A 45 0.43 -4.22 7.88
CA PRO A 45 0.84 -3.97 6.51
C PRO A 45 -0.10 -4.57 5.46
N GLY A 46 -0.40 -3.81 4.40
CA GLY A 46 -1.22 -4.32 3.29
C GLY A 46 -1.77 -3.23 2.37
N GLY A 47 -2.75 -2.47 2.83
CA GLY A 47 -3.45 -1.52 1.96
C GLY A 47 -4.08 -2.21 0.74
N ARG A 48 -3.87 -1.68 -0.45
CA ARG A 48 -4.32 -2.30 -1.73
C ARG A 48 -3.52 -3.53 -2.15
N MET A 49 -2.48 -3.89 -1.41
CA MET A 49 -1.70 -5.14 -1.56
C MET A 49 -1.94 -6.09 -0.37
N SER A 50 -3.11 -6.01 0.23
CA SER A 50 -3.43 -6.76 1.43
C SER A 50 -3.68 -8.24 1.16
N THR A 51 -3.28 -9.03 2.15
CA THR A 51 -3.48 -10.47 2.23
C THR A 51 -4.37 -10.77 3.43
N ARG A 52 -5.29 -11.70 3.31
CA ARG A 52 -6.18 -12.11 4.38
C ARG A 52 -5.84 -13.50 4.87
N ARG A 53 -5.77 -13.63 6.19
CA ARG A 53 -5.78 -14.93 6.86
C ARG A 53 -7.19 -15.21 7.37
N PHE A 54 -7.67 -16.43 7.18
CA PHE A 54 -8.98 -16.85 7.63
C PHE A 54 -8.95 -18.34 8.02
N ALA A 55 -9.73 -18.68 9.03
CA ALA A 55 -9.85 -20.06 9.49
C ALA A 55 -10.70 -20.88 8.52
N THR A 56 -10.29 -22.13 8.30
CA THR A 56 -11.03 -23.15 7.56
C THR A 56 -11.10 -24.43 8.39
N PRO A 57 -11.98 -25.38 8.07
CA PRO A 57 -12.01 -26.68 8.75
C PRO A 57 -10.68 -27.45 8.70
N CYS A 58 -9.86 -27.19 7.67
CA CYS A 58 -8.56 -27.85 7.46
C CYS A 58 -7.38 -27.02 8.01
N GLY A 59 -7.62 -25.95 8.76
CA GLY A 59 -6.60 -25.06 9.29
C GLY A 59 -6.68 -23.65 8.71
N ASP A 60 -5.71 -22.81 9.03
CA ASP A 60 -5.66 -21.43 8.54
C ASP A 60 -5.29 -21.37 7.05
N ALA A 61 -6.08 -20.64 6.28
CA ALA A 61 -5.79 -20.29 4.90
C ALA A 61 -5.34 -18.84 4.78
N VAL A 62 -4.54 -18.58 3.76
CA VAL A 62 -4.01 -17.26 3.43
C VAL A 62 -4.31 -16.99 1.96
N ALA A 63 -4.90 -15.83 1.66
CA ALA A 63 -5.15 -15.44 0.27
C ALA A 63 -5.02 -13.93 0.08
N ASP A 64 -4.48 -13.53 -1.07
CA ASP A 64 -4.41 -12.14 -1.47
C ASP A 64 -5.77 -11.65 -1.95
N HIS A 65 -6.29 -10.57 -1.36
CA HIS A 65 -7.57 -9.99 -1.74
C HIS A 65 -7.46 -8.58 -2.32
N GLY A 66 -6.26 -8.04 -2.35
CA GLY A 66 -5.91 -6.81 -3.06
C GLY A 66 -5.32 -7.11 -4.44
N ALA A 67 -4.20 -6.44 -4.79
CA ALA A 67 -3.46 -6.72 -6.00
C ALA A 67 -2.99 -8.18 -6.02
N GLN A 68 -3.20 -8.84 -7.14
CA GLN A 68 -2.88 -10.26 -7.29
C GLN A 68 -1.48 -10.48 -7.86
N TYR A 69 -0.99 -9.51 -8.60
CA TYR A 69 0.33 -9.43 -9.20
C TYR A 69 0.64 -7.98 -9.59
N PHE A 70 1.86 -7.75 -10.04
CA PHE A 70 2.27 -6.48 -10.67
C PHE A 70 3.31 -6.71 -11.75
N THR A 71 3.51 -5.70 -12.60
CA THR A 71 4.57 -5.66 -13.61
C THR A 71 5.48 -4.46 -13.34
N ALA A 72 6.77 -4.59 -13.65
CA ALA A 72 7.75 -3.52 -13.55
C ALA A 72 8.22 -3.14 -14.96
N ARG A 73 7.88 -1.94 -15.42
CA ARG A 73 8.22 -1.44 -16.76
C ARG A 73 9.25 -0.33 -16.72
N ASP A 74 9.19 0.53 -15.72
CA ASP A 74 10.16 1.59 -15.50
C ASP A 74 11.48 1.01 -15.00
N ALA A 75 12.62 1.54 -15.49
CA ALA A 75 13.96 1.01 -15.21
C ALA A 75 14.34 1.09 -13.72
N ASP A 76 13.99 2.20 -13.06
CA ASP A 76 14.28 2.39 -11.65
C ASP A 76 13.44 1.43 -10.80
N PHE A 77 12.16 1.26 -11.18
CA PHE A 77 11.30 0.27 -10.51
C PHE A 77 11.74 -1.17 -10.76
N GLN A 78 12.26 -1.50 -11.97
CA GLN A 78 12.85 -2.82 -12.22
C GLN A 78 14.05 -3.10 -11.32
N SER A 79 14.89 -2.09 -11.08
CA SER A 79 16.04 -2.20 -10.18
C SER A 79 15.60 -2.46 -8.74
N GLU A 80 14.55 -1.78 -8.29
CA GLU A 80 13.98 -2.00 -6.96
C GLU A 80 13.36 -3.39 -6.82
N VAL A 81 12.62 -3.85 -7.84
CA VAL A 81 12.05 -5.21 -7.87
C VAL A 81 13.13 -6.28 -7.88
N ALA A 82 14.26 -6.06 -8.57
CA ALA A 82 15.40 -6.96 -8.53
C ALA A 82 16.02 -7.04 -7.11
N ASN A 83 16.10 -5.90 -6.43
CA ASN A 83 16.52 -5.85 -5.02
C ASN A 83 15.56 -6.65 -4.11
N TRP A 84 14.25 -6.48 -4.27
CA TRP A 84 13.26 -7.26 -3.52
C TRP A 84 13.35 -8.75 -3.82
N ALA A 85 13.63 -9.13 -5.06
CA ALA A 85 13.81 -10.53 -5.45
C ALA A 85 15.06 -11.15 -4.80
N ALA A 86 16.17 -10.41 -4.72
CA ALA A 86 17.39 -10.84 -4.03
C ALA A 86 17.17 -11.10 -2.53
N HIS A 87 16.17 -10.41 -1.94
CA HIS A 87 15.76 -10.59 -0.54
C HIS A 87 14.59 -11.55 -0.35
N ASN A 88 14.17 -12.28 -1.40
CA ASN A 88 13.03 -13.20 -1.40
C ASN A 88 11.68 -12.53 -1.02
N VAL A 89 11.54 -11.24 -1.25
CA VAL A 89 10.30 -10.48 -0.99
C VAL A 89 9.31 -10.64 -2.13
N VAL A 90 9.82 -10.88 -3.35
CA VAL A 90 9.02 -11.11 -4.55
C VAL A 90 9.54 -12.28 -5.36
N ALA A 91 8.68 -12.87 -6.17
CA ALA A 91 9.03 -13.90 -7.14
C ALA A 91 8.33 -13.66 -8.48
N ARG A 92 8.89 -14.19 -9.56
CA ARG A 92 8.24 -14.27 -10.88
C ARG A 92 7.05 -15.22 -10.83
N TRP A 93 5.99 -14.89 -11.56
CA TRP A 93 4.85 -15.78 -11.75
C TRP A 93 4.66 -16.11 -13.24
N PRO A 94 5.44 -17.06 -13.76
CA PRO A 94 5.50 -17.34 -15.19
C PRO A 94 4.21 -17.90 -15.79
N ASP A 95 3.33 -18.49 -14.97
CA ASP A 95 2.01 -18.98 -15.41
C ASP A 95 1.12 -17.85 -15.96
N ILE A 96 1.38 -16.61 -15.59
CA ILE A 96 0.69 -15.44 -16.14
C ILE A 96 1.45 -14.85 -17.34
N ALA A 97 2.70 -14.48 -17.14
CA ALA A 97 3.62 -13.97 -18.13
C ALA A 97 5.03 -13.78 -17.52
N ASP A 98 6.05 -13.68 -18.37
CA ASP A 98 7.44 -13.59 -17.93
C ASP A 98 7.78 -12.31 -17.16
N ASP A 99 7.02 -11.23 -17.36
CA ASP A 99 7.24 -9.94 -16.70
C ASP A 99 6.38 -9.74 -15.43
N VAL A 100 5.63 -10.76 -14.99
CA VAL A 100 4.73 -10.71 -13.84
C VAL A 100 5.44 -11.10 -12.55
N TRP A 101 5.18 -10.32 -11.51
CA TRP A 101 5.74 -10.48 -10.18
C TRP A 101 4.66 -10.56 -9.11
N ILE A 102 4.95 -11.30 -8.06
CA ILE A 102 4.11 -11.37 -6.85
C ILE A 102 4.96 -11.21 -5.60
N GLY A 103 4.33 -10.78 -4.51
CA GLY A 103 4.94 -10.81 -3.17
C GLY A 103 4.99 -12.24 -2.63
N THR A 104 6.07 -12.60 -1.93
CA THR A 104 6.28 -13.90 -1.28
C THR A 104 6.57 -13.77 0.21
N PRO A 105 5.97 -14.61 1.07
CA PRO A 105 4.97 -15.67 0.81
C PRO A 105 3.56 -15.12 0.55
N SER A 106 3.35 -13.83 0.48
CA SER A 106 2.05 -13.18 0.23
C SER A 106 2.27 -11.76 -0.28
N MET A 107 1.30 -11.18 -1.00
CA MET A 107 1.46 -9.89 -1.66
C MET A 107 1.83 -8.77 -0.67
N ASN A 108 1.36 -8.83 0.58
CA ASN A 108 1.71 -7.85 1.60
C ASN A 108 3.15 -7.99 2.14
N ALA A 109 3.93 -8.98 1.71
CA ALA A 109 5.35 -9.09 2.07
C ALA A 109 6.15 -7.86 1.63
N ILE A 110 5.82 -7.29 0.46
CA ILE A 110 6.42 -6.05 -0.04
C ILE A 110 6.20 -4.91 0.96
N ILE A 111 4.97 -4.76 1.44
CA ILE A 111 4.62 -3.71 2.40
C ILE A 111 5.33 -3.92 3.74
N ARG A 112 5.43 -5.18 4.21
CA ARG A 112 6.20 -5.50 5.42
C ARG A 112 7.67 -5.14 5.27
N HIS A 113 8.27 -5.49 4.13
CA HIS A 113 9.67 -5.20 3.84
C HIS A 113 9.94 -3.69 3.85
N LEU A 114 9.13 -2.92 3.14
CA LEU A 114 9.26 -1.47 3.09
C LEU A 114 8.96 -0.78 4.42
N ALA A 115 8.08 -1.34 5.24
CA ALA A 115 7.75 -0.80 6.56
C ALA A 115 8.80 -1.11 7.63
N ALA A 116 9.63 -2.15 7.44
CA ALA A 116 10.56 -2.63 8.46
C ALA A 116 11.54 -1.57 9.01
N PRO A 117 12.04 -0.60 8.23
CA PRO A 117 12.92 0.45 8.74
C PRO A 117 12.19 1.56 9.51
N PHE A 118 10.86 1.58 9.51
CA PHE A 118 10.06 2.68 10.05
C PHE A 118 9.25 2.25 11.27
N ASP A 119 9.10 3.17 12.22
CA ASP A 119 8.09 3.06 13.27
C ASP A 119 6.72 3.48 12.72
N VAL A 120 5.98 2.51 12.18
CA VAL A 120 4.64 2.73 11.64
C VAL A 120 3.60 2.59 12.74
N GLN A 121 2.85 3.66 12.98
CA GLN A 121 1.75 3.70 13.94
C GLN A 121 0.51 3.05 13.31
N TRP A 122 0.36 1.74 13.52
CA TRP A 122 -0.79 0.97 13.06
C TRP A 122 -2.02 1.19 13.94
N ASN A 123 -3.20 0.91 13.40
CA ASN A 123 -4.48 1.10 14.08
C ASN A 123 -4.73 2.55 14.51
N CYS A 124 -4.08 3.50 13.84
CA CYS A 124 -4.18 4.93 14.07
C CYS A 124 -4.95 5.59 12.93
N ARG A 125 -6.17 6.01 13.22
CA ARG A 125 -7.03 6.68 12.25
C ARG A 125 -6.89 8.19 12.38
N ALA A 126 -6.23 8.84 11.43
CA ALA A 126 -6.31 10.29 11.29
C ALA A 126 -7.74 10.71 10.92
N GLU A 127 -8.25 11.76 11.54
CA GLU A 127 -9.62 12.27 11.35
C GLU A 127 -9.63 13.64 10.66
N ALA A 128 -8.74 14.55 11.06
CA ALA A 128 -8.61 15.87 10.43
C ALA A 128 -7.19 16.40 10.58
N LEU A 129 -6.84 17.39 9.75
CA LEU A 129 -5.64 18.20 9.89
C LEU A 129 -6.00 19.53 10.56
N VAL A 130 -5.14 19.99 11.47
CA VAL A 130 -5.27 21.30 12.09
C VAL A 130 -4.01 22.08 11.82
N ARG A 131 -4.15 23.27 11.15
CA ARG A 131 -3.05 24.17 10.88
C ARG A 131 -2.77 25.06 12.08
N HIS A 132 -1.52 25.17 12.46
CA HIS A 132 -1.00 26.09 13.47
C HIS A 132 0.05 27.02 12.85
N ALA A 133 0.49 28.03 13.60
CA ALA A 133 1.51 28.95 13.16
C ALA A 133 2.88 28.26 12.91
N ASP A 134 3.16 27.21 13.67
CA ASP A 134 4.40 26.44 13.70
C ASP A 134 4.33 25.10 12.94
N GLY A 135 3.17 24.74 12.38
CA GLY A 135 3.03 23.50 11.63
C GLY A 135 1.64 22.91 11.61
N TRP A 136 1.55 21.60 11.65
CA TRP A 136 0.33 20.82 11.55
C TRP A 136 0.20 19.84 12.72
N THR A 137 -0.98 19.70 13.26
CA THR A 137 -1.36 18.55 14.09
C THR A 137 -2.42 17.72 13.39
N ILE A 138 -2.56 16.46 13.81
CA ILE A 138 -3.48 15.49 13.20
C ILE A 138 -4.44 15.02 14.32
N SER A 139 -5.72 15.30 14.18
CA SER A 139 -6.71 14.81 15.13
C SER A 139 -7.03 13.33 14.92
N GLY A 140 -7.51 12.67 15.98
CA GLY A 140 -7.75 11.22 15.98
C GLY A 140 -6.51 10.38 16.32
N LEU A 141 -5.33 11.02 16.46
CA LEU A 141 -4.10 10.35 16.88
C LEU A 141 -3.88 10.45 18.39
N PRO A 142 -3.12 9.52 18.99
CA PRO A 142 -2.92 9.48 20.45
C PRO A 142 -2.05 10.61 20.98
N ASP A 143 -1.26 11.26 20.14
CA ASP A 143 -0.38 12.37 20.50
C ASP A 143 -0.76 13.68 19.78
N CYS A 144 -0.23 14.80 20.28
CA CYS A 144 -0.40 16.14 19.70
C CYS A 144 0.89 16.62 19.04
N THR A 145 1.64 15.73 18.39
CA THR A 145 2.90 16.07 17.71
C THR A 145 2.66 17.09 16.60
N VAL A 146 3.50 18.13 16.57
CA VAL A 146 3.49 19.15 15.50
C VAL A 146 4.44 18.71 14.39
N TYR A 147 3.95 18.73 13.16
CA TYR A 147 4.66 18.37 11.95
C TYR A 147 4.88 19.59 11.06
N ASP A 148 6.07 19.72 10.49
CA ASP A 148 6.35 20.74 9.47
C ASP A 148 5.51 20.48 8.20
N THR A 149 5.34 19.22 7.84
CA THR A 149 4.62 18.76 6.64
C THR A 149 3.78 17.55 6.91
N VAL A 150 2.60 17.47 6.29
CA VAL A 150 1.75 16.27 6.27
C VAL A 150 1.54 15.81 4.84
N ILE A 151 1.79 14.52 4.58
CA ILE A 151 1.60 13.88 3.28
C ILE A 151 0.43 12.91 3.37
N LEU A 152 -0.52 13.04 2.44
CA LEU A 152 -1.67 12.15 2.33
C LEU A 152 -1.39 11.07 1.28
N ALA A 153 -1.05 9.86 1.73
CA ALA A 153 -0.79 8.68 0.88
C ALA A 153 -1.97 7.69 0.91
N ILE A 154 -3.18 8.22 0.98
CA ILE A 154 -4.46 7.50 1.04
C ILE A 154 -5.24 7.67 -0.27
N PRO A 155 -6.28 6.86 -0.54
CA PRO A 155 -7.14 7.04 -1.72
C PRO A 155 -7.72 8.46 -1.81
N SER A 156 -7.86 8.96 -3.05
CA SER A 156 -8.29 10.35 -3.29
C SER A 156 -9.61 10.70 -2.60
N GLU A 157 -10.59 9.79 -2.61
CA GLU A 157 -11.88 9.99 -1.97
C GLU A 157 -11.75 10.20 -0.45
N GLN A 158 -10.78 9.57 0.18
CA GLN A 158 -10.47 9.77 1.59
C GLN A 158 -9.66 11.06 1.82
N ALA A 159 -8.78 11.43 0.89
CA ALA A 159 -7.96 12.63 0.99
C ALA A 159 -8.79 13.92 0.86
N ILE A 160 -9.90 13.92 0.10
CA ILE A 160 -10.75 15.08 -0.12
C ILE A 160 -11.20 15.72 1.20
N THR A 161 -11.60 14.92 2.19
CA THR A 161 -12.08 15.41 3.49
C THR A 161 -11.01 16.16 4.27
N PHE A 162 -9.74 15.75 4.13
CA PHE A 162 -8.60 16.43 4.73
C PHE A 162 -8.23 17.72 3.99
N LEU A 163 -8.30 17.69 2.66
CA LEU A 163 -7.86 18.79 1.80
C LEU A 163 -8.87 19.93 1.74
N ALA A 164 -10.16 19.64 1.75
CA ALA A 164 -11.21 20.60 1.48
C ALA A 164 -11.21 21.84 2.42
N GLN A 165 -10.72 21.67 3.64
CA GLN A 165 -10.64 22.74 4.63
C GLN A 165 -9.37 23.59 4.52
N HIS A 166 -8.36 23.15 3.76
CA HIS A 166 -7.03 23.78 3.72
C HIS A 166 -6.63 24.23 2.32
N ASP A 167 -6.97 23.42 1.30
CA ASP A 167 -6.65 23.70 -0.09
C ASP A 167 -7.74 23.13 -1.01
N PHE A 168 -8.63 24.01 -1.43
CA PHE A 168 -9.75 23.63 -2.30
C PHE A 168 -9.31 23.17 -3.69
N ASP A 169 -8.20 23.70 -4.22
CA ASP A 169 -7.70 23.29 -5.54
C ASP A 169 -7.09 21.87 -5.49
N MET A 170 -6.38 21.54 -4.43
CA MET A 170 -5.92 20.14 -4.19
C MET A 170 -7.12 19.23 -4.02
N ALA A 171 -8.14 19.61 -3.23
CA ALA A 171 -9.36 18.82 -3.07
C ALA A 171 -10.08 18.58 -4.39
N ARG A 172 -10.23 19.63 -5.21
CA ARG A 172 -10.82 19.56 -6.56
C ARG A 172 -10.02 18.64 -7.49
N THR A 173 -8.69 18.65 -7.39
CA THR A 173 -7.83 17.73 -8.15
C THR A 173 -8.03 16.30 -7.70
N ALA A 174 -8.09 16.04 -6.39
CA ALA A 174 -8.39 14.72 -5.85
C ALA A 174 -9.77 14.20 -6.28
N MET A 175 -10.78 15.05 -6.40
CA MET A 175 -12.13 14.71 -6.88
C MET A 175 -12.16 14.21 -8.34
N ARG A 176 -11.15 14.51 -9.15
CA ARG A 176 -11.05 14.01 -10.54
C ARG A 176 -10.60 12.55 -10.62
N ALA A 177 -9.86 12.08 -9.63
CA ALA A 177 -9.46 10.68 -9.53
C ALA A 177 -10.63 9.86 -9.00
N ARG A 178 -11.04 8.85 -9.77
CA ARG A 178 -12.15 7.98 -9.40
C ARG A 178 -11.68 6.55 -9.33
N PHE A 179 -11.92 5.92 -8.18
CA PHE A 179 -11.69 4.49 -8.01
C PHE A 179 -13.00 3.74 -8.15
N GLN A 180 -12.97 2.64 -8.89
CA GLN A 180 -14.11 1.73 -8.93
C GLN A 180 -13.91 0.62 -7.89
N PRO A 181 -14.96 0.23 -7.16
CA PRO A 181 -14.91 -0.90 -6.26
C PRO A 181 -14.70 -2.19 -7.07
N CYS A 182 -13.86 -3.07 -6.54
CA CYS A 182 -13.67 -4.41 -7.07
C CYS A 182 -14.05 -5.42 -5.99
N TRP A 183 -15.04 -6.23 -6.25
CA TRP A 183 -15.43 -7.32 -5.35
C TRP A 183 -14.42 -8.44 -5.44
N THR A 184 -13.94 -8.89 -4.30
CA THR A 184 -13.07 -10.07 -4.17
C THR A 184 -13.74 -11.08 -3.28
N VAL A 185 -13.85 -12.31 -3.76
CA VAL A 185 -14.36 -13.47 -3.01
C VAL A 185 -13.20 -14.42 -2.77
N LEU A 186 -13.02 -14.84 -1.53
CA LEU A 186 -12.04 -15.85 -1.13
C LEU A 186 -12.78 -17.14 -0.82
N LEU A 187 -12.45 -18.20 -1.52
CA LEU A 187 -13.06 -19.51 -1.38
C LEU A 187 -12.00 -20.50 -0.90
N ALA A 188 -12.33 -21.29 0.12
CA ALA A 188 -11.55 -22.44 0.54
C ALA A 188 -12.35 -23.72 0.24
N PHE A 189 -11.69 -24.71 -0.29
CA PHE A 189 -12.28 -26.00 -0.63
C PHE A 189 -11.66 -27.08 0.25
N GLU A 190 -12.42 -28.10 0.61
CA GLU A 190 -11.94 -29.23 1.40
C GLU A 190 -10.94 -30.08 0.62
N GLU A 191 -11.09 -30.14 -0.70
CA GLU A 191 -10.22 -30.87 -1.61
C GLU A 191 -9.67 -29.95 -2.70
N ARG A 192 -8.53 -30.35 -3.29
CA ARG A 192 -7.98 -29.66 -4.44
C ARG A 192 -8.95 -29.70 -5.61
N LEU A 193 -9.24 -28.55 -6.21
CA LEU A 193 -10.06 -28.50 -7.42
C LEU A 193 -9.43 -29.32 -8.55
N ALA A 194 -10.24 -30.15 -9.20
CA ALA A 194 -9.84 -30.99 -10.33
C ALA A 194 -9.76 -30.13 -11.62
N THR A 195 -8.79 -29.23 -11.67
CA THR A 195 -8.51 -28.37 -12.83
C THR A 195 -7.01 -28.18 -12.98
N ASP A 196 -6.52 -28.18 -14.22
CA ASP A 196 -5.13 -27.88 -14.54
C ASP A 196 -4.89 -26.37 -14.70
N GLN A 197 -5.96 -25.56 -14.67
CA GLN A 197 -5.86 -24.12 -14.79
C GLN A 197 -5.59 -23.48 -13.43
N SER A 198 -4.45 -22.80 -13.30
CA SER A 198 -4.11 -21.97 -12.14
C SER A 198 -4.83 -20.62 -12.15
N ILE A 199 -5.27 -20.17 -13.33
CA ILE A 199 -5.88 -18.84 -13.54
C ILE A 199 -7.09 -18.97 -14.46
N LEU A 200 -8.15 -18.21 -14.13
CA LEU A 200 -9.35 -18.04 -14.96
C LEU A 200 -9.54 -16.55 -15.26
N ARG A 201 -9.84 -16.22 -16.51
CA ARG A 201 -10.11 -14.83 -16.96
C ARG A 201 -11.41 -14.78 -17.74
N ASP A 202 -12.15 -13.68 -17.53
CA ASP A 202 -13.35 -13.32 -18.31
C ASP A 202 -14.36 -14.45 -18.46
N HIS A 203 -14.68 -15.13 -17.35
CA HIS A 203 -15.63 -16.23 -17.33
C HIS A 203 -16.96 -15.85 -16.65
N GLY A 204 -17.94 -15.48 -17.45
CA GLY A 204 -19.24 -15.00 -16.97
C GLY A 204 -19.08 -13.74 -16.09
N PRO A 205 -19.55 -13.75 -14.84
CA PRO A 205 -19.39 -12.62 -13.92
C PRO A 205 -17.98 -12.50 -13.31
N ILE A 206 -17.12 -13.48 -13.54
CA ILE A 206 -15.76 -13.54 -12.98
C ILE A 206 -14.80 -12.91 -13.97
N GLY A 207 -14.31 -11.71 -13.68
CA GLY A 207 -13.28 -11.08 -14.51
C GLY A 207 -11.90 -11.74 -14.33
N TRP A 208 -11.62 -12.23 -13.11
CA TRP A 208 -10.36 -12.90 -12.82
C TRP A 208 -10.48 -13.80 -11.57
N ALA A 209 -9.87 -14.97 -11.63
CA ALA A 209 -9.69 -15.85 -10.48
C ALA A 209 -8.32 -16.53 -10.56
N ALA A 210 -7.75 -16.87 -9.42
CA ALA A 210 -6.53 -17.68 -9.35
C ALA A 210 -6.58 -18.63 -8.17
N ARG A 211 -5.91 -19.75 -8.34
CA ARG A 211 -5.66 -20.70 -7.27
C ARG A 211 -4.45 -20.22 -6.48
N GLU A 212 -4.68 -19.86 -5.22
CA GLU A 212 -3.66 -19.27 -4.36
C GLU A 212 -2.47 -20.22 -4.16
N ALA A 213 -2.74 -21.53 -4.00
CA ALA A 213 -1.71 -22.54 -3.83
C ALA A 213 -0.77 -22.75 -5.03
N ASP A 214 -1.10 -22.20 -6.20
CA ASP A 214 -0.24 -22.30 -7.40
C ASP A 214 0.66 -21.08 -7.58
N LYS A 215 0.48 -20.06 -6.75
CA LYS A 215 1.38 -18.91 -6.76
C LYS A 215 2.75 -19.30 -6.21
N PRO A 216 3.85 -18.80 -6.79
CA PRO A 216 5.19 -19.04 -6.29
C PRO A 216 5.36 -18.70 -4.80
N GLY A 217 5.90 -19.63 -4.01
CA GLY A 217 6.16 -19.44 -2.57
C GLY A 217 4.95 -19.58 -1.66
N ARG A 218 3.87 -20.22 -2.15
CA ARG A 218 2.65 -20.54 -1.37
C ARG A 218 2.64 -21.98 -0.89
#